data_1902ca283cc3a89cf7f93205d2a95010
#
_entry.id   1902ca283cc3a89cf7f93205d2a95010
#
_cell.length_a   1.000
_cell.length_b   1.000
_cell.length_c   1.000
_cell.angle_alpha   90.00
_cell.angle_beta   90.00
_cell.angle_gamma   90.00
#
_symmetry.space_group_name_H-M   'P 1'
#
loop_
_entity.id
_entity.type
_entity.pdbx_description
1 polymer ?
#
loop_
_entity_poly.entity_id
_entity_poly.type
_entity_poly.pdbx_seq_one_letter_code
_entity_poly.pdbx_strand_id
1 'polypeptide(L)'
;ESREELEFIPAQIKRIEHVRHVYGCRACERTAEQATIVTAPAPKPPIPKSYASANLLAHIITAKFVYGLPLYRLESQFALLDVSLPRSMSSLWMIRSAERLDGIYGRLQHHLRRRSVLHADETTVQVLREPGREAQTKSFMWLYRSAGADGPPIVLFDYQTGRGGEYPRTFLTGFRGYLHVDGYAGYEGMAHVTLAGCWAHARREFHDAIQALPKDKRQVIGRAHQGLAFCNRLFEIERKMTRREISPTPEERRIERERDSRPVLTQFHAWLGAMQPIVVPKSALGK
;
A
#
# COMPACT_ATOMS: atom_id res chain seq x y z
N GLU A 1 43.55 -16.86 -2.53
CA GLU A 1 42.17 -17.21 -2.84
C GLU A 1 41.28 -16.70 -1.72
N SER A 2 40.22 -15.94 -2.04
CA SER A 2 39.21 -15.51 -1.06
C SER A 2 37.93 -16.34 -1.26
N ARG A 3 37.29 -16.74 -0.16
CA ARG A 3 36.00 -17.43 -0.15
C ARG A 3 35.02 -16.58 0.66
N GLU A 4 33.83 -16.34 0.14
CA GLU A 4 32.75 -15.69 0.85
C GLU A 4 31.77 -16.73 1.37
N GLU A 5 31.21 -16.48 2.56
CA GLU A 5 30.22 -17.33 3.22
C GLU A 5 29.16 -16.45 3.85
N LEU A 6 27.91 -16.88 3.77
CA LEU A 6 26.77 -16.20 4.39
C LEU A 6 26.44 -16.89 5.71
N GLU A 7 26.50 -16.15 6.82
CA GLU A 7 26.11 -16.63 8.14
C GLU A 7 24.81 -15.93 8.58
N PHE A 8 23.84 -16.69 9.06
CA PHE A 8 22.60 -16.18 9.63
C PHE A 8 22.72 -16.10 11.16
N ILE A 9 22.66 -14.88 11.70
CA ILE A 9 22.59 -14.64 13.15
C ILE A 9 21.12 -14.57 13.56
N PRO A 10 20.60 -15.50 14.38
CA PRO A 10 19.23 -15.50 14.82
C PRO A 10 18.84 -14.23 15.58
N ALA A 11 17.58 -13.81 15.45
CA ALA A 11 17.04 -12.69 16.21
C ALA A 11 17.13 -12.94 17.72
N GLN A 12 17.47 -11.90 18.49
CA GLN A 12 17.56 -11.95 19.95
C GLN A 12 16.62 -10.93 20.58
N ILE A 13 16.03 -11.32 21.72
CA ILE A 13 15.29 -10.38 22.57
C ILE A 13 16.12 -10.13 23.83
N LYS A 14 16.30 -8.84 24.15
CA LYS A 14 17.03 -8.42 25.35
C LYS A 14 16.06 -7.71 26.31
N ARG A 15 16.11 -8.09 27.59
CA ARG A 15 15.48 -7.33 28.66
C ARG A 15 16.45 -6.23 29.08
N ILE A 16 16.02 -4.96 28.94
CA ILE A 16 16.79 -3.78 29.31
C ILE A 16 16.20 -3.24 30.61
N GLU A 17 17.03 -3.17 31.65
CA GLU A 17 16.68 -2.56 32.93
C GLU A 17 17.27 -1.14 33.00
N HIS A 18 16.40 -0.16 33.24
CA HIS A 18 16.80 1.24 33.44
C HIS A 18 16.87 1.54 34.92
N VAL A 19 18.08 1.52 35.49
CA VAL A 19 18.32 1.85 36.90
C VAL A 19 18.53 3.35 37.01
N ARG A 20 17.77 4.01 37.89
CA ARG A 20 17.91 5.43 38.21
C ARG A 20 18.27 5.59 39.68
N HIS A 21 19.40 6.17 39.92
CA HIS A 21 19.81 6.51 41.27
C HIS A 21 19.08 7.76 41.75
N VAL A 22 18.66 7.73 43.01
CA VAL A 22 18.01 8.85 43.72
C VAL A 22 19.03 9.41 44.68
N TYR A 23 19.27 10.69 44.61
CA TYR A 23 20.23 11.41 45.48
C TYR A 23 19.51 12.34 46.40
N GLY A 24 19.79 12.26 47.70
CA GLY A 24 19.37 13.22 48.72
C GLY A 24 20.57 14.07 49.20
N CYS A 25 20.36 15.34 49.46
CA CYS A 25 21.39 16.22 50.00
C CYS A 25 21.35 16.14 51.54
N ARG A 26 22.39 15.51 52.14
CA ARG A 26 22.51 15.39 53.62
C ARG A 26 22.56 16.73 54.35
N ALA A 27 23.08 17.79 53.71
CA ALA A 27 23.08 19.11 54.29
C ALA A 27 21.67 19.72 54.32
N CYS A 28 20.90 19.59 53.23
CA CYS A 28 19.52 20.03 53.16
C CYS A 28 18.58 19.26 54.10
N GLU A 29 18.85 17.99 54.34
CA GLU A 29 18.09 17.20 55.34
C GLU A 29 18.21 17.73 56.75
N ARG A 30 19.31 18.44 57.10
CA ARG A 30 19.55 19.00 58.43
C ARG A 30 19.10 20.45 58.59
N THR A 31 19.03 21.21 57.50
CA THR A 31 18.88 22.67 57.54
C THR A 31 17.67 23.22 56.82
N ALA A 32 17.04 22.44 55.93
CA ALA A 32 15.89 22.86 55.15
C ALA A 32 14.59 22.24 55.65
N GLU A 33 13.47 22.96 55.52
CA GLU A 33 12.14 22.43 55.81
C GLU A 33 11.73 21.31 54.87
N GLN A 34 12.38 21.21 53.71
CA GLN A 34 12.17 20.13 52.71
C GLN A 34 13.49 19.55 52.24
N ALA A 35 13.58 18.22 52.21
CA ALA A 35 14.75 17.53 51.68
C ALA A 35 14.79 17.63 50.15
N THR A 36 15.92 18.06 49.59
CA THR A 36 16.12 18.15 48.16
C THR A 36 16.48 16.74 47.59
N ILE A 37 15.55 16.13 46.88
CA ILE A 37 15.74 14.85 46.21
C ILE A 37 15.93 15.10 44.72
N VAL A 38 17.03 14.57 44.14
CA VAL A 38 17.34 14.67 42.73
C VAL A 38 17.40 13.28 42.12
N THR A 39 16.62 13.08 41.03
CA THR A 39 16.62 11.82 40.28
C THR A 39 16.71 12.17 38.79
N ALA A 40 17.54 11.44 38.05
CA ALA A 40 17.63 11.60 36.60
C ALA A 40 16.29 11.29 35.94
N PRO A 41 15.90 12.05 34.91
CA PRO A 41 14.66 11.75 34.16
C PRO A 41 14.72 10.36 33.54
N ALA A 42 13.59 9.64 33.58
CA ALA A 42 13.50 8.35 32.91
C ALA A 42 13.45 8.52 31.38
N PRO A 43 14.08 7.62 30.61
CA PRO A 43 13.85 7.57 29.18
C PRO A 43 12.34 7.43 28.90
N LYS A 44 11.81 8.29 28.02
CA LYS A 44 10.39 8.22 27.65
C LYS A 44 10.17 7.08 26.67
N PRO A 45 9.35 6.07 26.98
CA PRO A 45 9.02 5.02 26.03
C PRO A 45 8.17 5.59 24.88
N PRO A 46 8.23 5.02 23.68
CA PRO A 46 7.41 5.44 22.54
C PRO A 46 5.90 5.45 22.84
N ILE A 47 5.46 4.46 23.61
CA ILE A 47 4.09 4.34 24.11
C ILE A 47 4.14 4.54 25.64
N PRO A 48 3.44 5.52 26.22
CA PRO A 48 3.43 5.74 27.66
C PRO A 48 3.00 4.49 28.45
N LYS A 49 3.68 4.21 29.56
CA LYS A 49 3.43 3.05 30.42
C LYS A 49 3.62 1.69 29.73
N SER A 50 4.30 1.65 28.58
CA SER A 50 4.67 0.41 27.87
C SER A 50 6.12 0.05 28.18
N TYR A 51 6.42 -1.25 28.18
CA TYR A 51 7.79 -1.76 28.21
C TYR A 51 8.34 -2.07 26.79
N ALA A 52 7.57 -1.77 25.73
CA ALA A 52 8.04 -1.94 24.36
C ALA A 52 9.05 -0.86 23.99
N SER A 53 10.23 -1.27 23.56
CA SER A 53 11.20 -0.40 22.90
C SER A 53 10.73 -0.04 21.49
N ALA A 54 11.28 1.02 20.92
CA ALA A 54 11.02 1.39 19.53
C ALA A 54 11.35 0.25 18.55
N ASN A 55 12.44 -0.50 18.82
CA ASN A 55 12.84 -1.63 17.99
C ASN A 55 11.85 -2.79 18.05
N LEU A 56 11.31 -3.11 19.23
CA LEU A 56 10.30 -4.15 19.37
C LEU A 56 9.01 -3.78 18.64
N LEU A 57 8.56 -2.53 18.75
CA LEU A 57 7.40 -2.02 18.02
C LEU A 57 7.63 -2.10 16.50
N ALA A 58 8.78 -1.64 16.02
CA ALA A 58 9.15 -1.72 14.60
C ALA A 58 9.16 -3.17 14.10
N HIS A 59 9.72 -4.11 14.89
CA HIS A 59 9.72 -5.52 14.54
C HIS A 59 8.29 -6.08 14.41
N ILE A 60 7.41 -5.84 15.39
CA ILE A 60 6.01 -6.33 15.37
C ILE A 60 5.26 -5.77 14.16
N ILE A 61 5.38 -4.46 13.89
CA ILE A 61 4.73 -3.78 12.78
C ILE A 61 5.24 -4.33 11.44
N THR A 62 6.56 -4.43 11.27
CA THR A 62 7.17 -4.98 10.05
C THR A 62 6.77 -6.44 9.82
N ALA A 63 6.84 -7.27 10.85
CA ALA A 63 6.44 -8.67 10.76
C ALA A 63 4.98 -8.81 10.35
N LYS A 64 4.08 -8.00 10.93
CA LYS A 64 2.66 -8.02 10.62
C LYS A 64 2.33 -7.52 9.21
N PHE A 65 2.86 -6.35 8.82
CA PHE A 65 2.41 -5.65 7.61
C PHE A 65 3.32 -5.83 6.40
N VAL A 66 4.60 -6.11 6.59
CA VAL A 66 5.54 -6.37 5.49
C VAL A 66 5.64 -7.88 5.21
N TYR A 67 5.79 -8.68 6.26
CA TYR A 67 5.95 -10.14 6.11
C TYR A 67 4.65 -10.92 6.22
N GLY A 68 3.52 -10.26 6.51
CA GLY A 68 2.20 -10.89 6.58
C GLY A 68 2.03 -11.87 7.74
N LEU A 69 2.87 -11.78 8.79
CA LEU A 69 2.80 -12.69 9.93
C LEU A 69 1.59 -12.36 10.83
N PRO A 70 0.69 -13.32 11.07
CA PRO A 70 -0.38 -13.13 12.07
C PRO A 70 0.20 -13.00 13.49
N LEU A 71 -0.47 -12.20 14.33
CA LEU A 71 0.00 -11.95 15.70
C LEU A 71 0.15 -13.21 16.55
N TYR A 72 -0.68 -14.23 16.34
CA TYR A 72 -0.56 -15.49 17.06
C TYR A 72 0.75 -16.24 16.74
N ARG A 73 1.26 -16.11 15.49
CA ARG A 73 2.57 -16.68 15.12
C ARG A 73 3.72 -15.91 15.72
N LEU A 74 3.60 -14.58 15.81
CA LEU A 74 4.57 -13.75 16.53
C LEU A 74 4.61 -14.08 18.02
N GLU A 75 3.45 -14.29 18.65
CA GLU A 75 3.34 -14.77 20.04
C GLU A 75 4.08 -16.10 20.22
N SER A 76 3.89 -17.05 19.29
CA SER A 76 4.62 -18.32 19.30
C SER A 76 6.13 -18.16 19.10
N GLN A 77 6.56 -17.25 18.20
CA GLN A 77 8.00 -16.97 17.99
C GLN A 77 8.64 -16.37 19.25
N PHE A 78 7.96 -15.45 19.93
CA PHE A 78 8.45 -14.89 21.20
C PHE A 78 8.55 -15.93 22.29
N ALA A 79 7.58 -16.87 22.36
CA ALA A 79 7.63 -17.97 23.31
C ALA A 79 8.83 -18.89 23.10
N LEU A 80 9.27 -19.14 21.85
CA LEU A 80 10.50 -19.88 21.55
C LEU A 80 11.79 -19.15 21.99
N LEU A 81 11.69 -17.85 22.25
CA LEU A 81 12.78 -17.04 22.81
C LEU A 81 12.58 -16.75 24.30
N ASP A 82 11.81 -17.58 25.00
CA ASP A 82 11.47 -17.47 26.44
C ASP A 82 10.81 -16.12 26.82
N VAL A 83 10.11 -15.50 25.87
CA VAL A 83 9.39 -14.24 26.11
C VAL A 83 7.89 -14.44 25.96
N SER A 84 7.15 -14.26 27.06
CA SER A 84 5.70 -14.26 27.05
C SER A 84 5.16 -12.88 26.65
N LEU A 85 4.71 -12.77 25.39
CA LEU A 85 4.11 -11.54 24.86
C LEU A 85 2.74 -11.88 24.24
N PRO A 86 1.64 -11.69 24.95
CA PRO A 86 0.30 -11.98 24.45
C PRO A 86 -0.04 -11.18 23.19
N ARG A 87 -0.71 -11.81 22.24
CA ARG A 87 -1.17 -11.15 20.99
C ARG A 87 -2.07 -9.94 21.23
N SER A 88 -2.82 -9.92 22.34
CA SER A 88 -3.63 -8.76 22.75
C SER A 88 -2.76 -7.52 23.04
N MET A 89 -1.60 -7.72 23.68
CA MET A 89 -0.64 -6.67 23.95
C MET A 89 -0.01 -6.14 22.64
N SER A 90 0.40 -7.04 21.75
CA SER A 90 0.93 -6.67 20.42
C SER A 90 -0.10 -5.89 19.60
N SER A 91 -1.38 -6.30 19.65
CA SER A 91 -2.48 -5.58 19.01
C SER A 91 -2.66 -4.17 19.58
N LEU A 92 -2.69 -4.02 20.90
CA LEU A 92 -2.79 -2.73 21.56
C LEU A 92 -1.61 -1.80 21.18
N TRP A 93 -0.40 -2.34 21.17
CA TRP A 93 0.78 -1.56 20.78
C TRP A 93 0.74 -1.11 19.32
N MET A 94 0.21 -1.91 18.40
CA MET A 94 0.02 -1.48 17.01
C MET A 94 -0.98 -0.32 16.92
N ILE A 95 -2.11 -0.38 17.64
CA ILE A 95 -3.09 0.71 17.68
C ILE A 95 -2.45 1.98 18.23
N ARG A 96 -1.75 1.89 19.36
CA ARG A 96 -1.06 3.04 19.96
C ARG A 96 0.09 3.58 19.10
N SER A 97 0.76 2.72 18.36
CA SER A 97 1.78 3.14 17.39
C SER A 97 1.15 3.90 16.21
N ALA A 98 0.00 3.45 15.70
CA ALA A 98 -0.73 4.15 14.64
C ALA A 98 -1.11 5.57 15.08
N GLU A 99 -1.66 5.74 16.31
CA GLU A 99 -1.96 7.06 16.89
C GLU A 99 -0.72 7.98 16.94
N ARG A 100 0.48 7.44 17.21
CA ARG A 100 1.73 8.20 17.24
C ARG A 100 2.27 8.54 15.86
N LEU A 101 1.96 7.73 14.86
CA LEU A 101 2.40 7.90 13.49
C LEU A 101 1.42 8.73 12.64
N ASP A 102 0.26 9.09 13.17
CA ASP A 102 -0.78 9.84 12.46
C ASP A 102 -0.27 11.15 11.83
N GLY A 103 0.55 11.90 12.56
CA GLY A 103 1.19 13.11 12.03
C GLY A 103 2.11 12.85 10.83
N ILE A 104 2.79 11.70 10.80
CA ILE A 104 3.62 11.28 9.66
C ILE A 104 2.73 10.89 8.49
N TYR A 105 1.66 10.13 8.76
CA TYR A 105 0.68 9.75 7.74
C TYR A 105 0.07 10.99 7.06
N GLY A 106 -0.38 11.97 7.85
CA GLY A 106 -0.92 13.22 7.31
C GLY A 106 0.09 14.01 6.47
N ARG A 107 1.39 14.02 6.87
CA ARG A 107 2.46 14.61 6.06
C ARG A 107 2.66 13.88 4.75
N LEU A 108 2.69 12.55 4.75
CA LEU A 108 2.80 11.74 3.54
C LEU A 108 1.60 11.96 2.61
N GLN A 109 0.39 12.04 3.15
CA GLN A 109 -0.82 12.37 2.38
C GLN A 109 -0.72 13.76 1.73
N HIS A 110 -0.25 14.76 2.48
CA HIS A 110 -0.01 16.10 1.95
C HIS A 110 0.98 16.08 0.78
N HIS A 111 2.11 15.36 0.91
CA HIS A 111 3.09 15.23 -0.16
C HIS A 111 2.55 14.42 -1.35
N LEU A 112 1.76 13.37 -1.09
CA LEU A 112 1.11 12.58 -2.14
C LEU A 112 0.22 13.47 -3.02
N ARG A 113 -0.64 14.27 -2.42
CA ARG A 113 -1.58 15.18 -3.13
C ARG A 113 -0.89 16.25 -3.99
N ARG A 114 0.40 16.48 -3.80
CA ARG A 114 1.21 17.45 -4.57
C ARG A 114 1.93 16.82 -5.76
N ARG A 115 1.80 15.51 -5.96
CA ARG A 115 2.36 14.82 -7.12
C ARG A 115 1.53 15.10 -8.37
N SER A 116 2.17 15.06 -9.53
CA SER A 116 1.51 15.24 -10.82
C SER A 116 0.67 14.04 -11.26
N VAL A 117 1.07 12.83 -10.85
CA VAL A 117 0.43 11.58 -11.23
C VAL A 117 0.28 10.67 -10.01
N LEU A 118 -0.94 10.20 -9.80
CA LEU A 118 -1.27 9.19 -8.78
C LEU A 118 -1.89 7.95 -9.41
N HIS A 119 -1.75 6.83 -8.73
CA HIS A 119 -2.56 5.64 -8.94
C HIS A 119 -3.51 5.46 -7.76
N ALA A 120 -4.74 5.06 -8.04
CA ALA A 120 -5.68 4.66 -7.03
C ALA A 120 -6.36 3.35 -7.42
N ASP A 121 -6.64 2.54 -6.41
CA ASP A 121 -7.35 1.26 -6.53
C ASP A 121 -8.00 0.93 -5.19
N GLU A 122 -9.00 0.07 -5.16
CA GLU A 122 -9.60 -0.39 -3.93
C GLU A 122 -9.83 -1.90 -3.94
N THR A 123 -9.68 -2.51 -2.78
CA THR A 123 -9.94 -3.95 -2.60
C THR A 123 -10.86 -4.20 -1.42
N THR A 124 -11.63 -5.27 -1.48
CA THR A 124 -12.52 -5.65 -0.39
C THR A 124 -11.73 -6.18 0.80
N VAL A 125 -12.15 -5.77 2.01
CA VAL A 125 -11.64 -6.27 3.28
C VAL A 125 -12.83 -6.75 4.11
N GLN A 126 -12.71 -7.92 4.71
CA GLN A 126 -13.69 -8.42 5.67
C GLN A 126 -13.25 -8.06 7.10
N VAL A 127 -14.11 -7.37 7.84
CA VAL A 127 -13.90 -7.03 9.25
C VAL A 127 -14.97 -7.72 10.08
N LEU A 128 -14.59 -8.79 10.78
CA LEU A 128 -15.53 -9.67 11.49
C LEU A 128 -16.28 -9.00 12.65
N ARG A 129 -15.70 -7.96 13.25
CA ARG A 129 -16.27 -7.23 14.40
C ARG A 129 -16.25 -5.74 14.16
N GLU A 130 -16.93 -5.32 13.09
CA GLU A 130 -17.10 -3.90 12.79
C GLU A 130 -18.36 -3.38 13.50
N PRO A 131 -18.28 -2.29 14.28
CA PRO A 131 -19.43 -1.78 15.01
C PRO A 131 -20.62 -1.45 14.08
N GLY A 132 -21.81 -1.97 14.42
CA GLY A 132 -23.04 -1.72 13.65
C GLY A 132 -23.13 -2.43 12.30
N ARG A 133 -22.25 -3.41 12.02
CA ARG A 133 -22.26 -4.14 10.73
C ARG A 133 -22.14 -5.65 10.96
N GLU A 134 -22.74 -6.43 10.08
CA GLU A 134 -22.61 -7.88 10.09
C GLU A 134 -21.24 -8.34 9.58
N ALA A 135 -20.75 -9.48 10.08
CA ALA A 135 -19.42 -10.00 9.79
C ALA A 135 -19.15 -10.29 8.31
N GLN A 136 -20.18 -10.59 7.52
CA GLN A 136 -20.08 -10.82 6.07
C GLN A 136 -20.11 -9.54 5.24
N THR A 137 -20.40 -8.39 5.84
CA THR A 137 -20.42 -7.11 5.12
C THR A 137 -19.00 -6.74 4.68
N LYS A 138 -18.86 -6.40 3.40
CA LYS A 138 -17.57 -6.02 2.84
C LYS A 138 -17.27 -4.56 3.15
N SER A 139 -16.12 -4.32 3.73
CA SER A 139 -15.47 -3.01 3.82
C SER A 139 -14.35 -2.92 2.77
N PHE A 140 -13.71 -1.79 2.62
CA PHE A 140 -12.76 -1.56 1.55
C PHE A 140 -11.46 -0.97 2.08
N MET A 141 -10.36 -1.43 1.50
CA MET A 141 -9.05 -0.80 1.64
C MET A 141 -8.75 -0.06 0.34
N TRP A 142 -8.70 1.25 0.42
CA TRP A 142 -8.30 2.12 -0.66
C TRP A 142 -6.79 2.29 -0.66
N LEU A 143 -6.19 2.20 -1.83
CA LEU A 143 -4.76 2.35 -2.05
C LEU A 143 -4.52 3.61 -2.88
N TYR A 144 -3.60 4.44 -2.43
CA TYR A 144 -3.13 5.60 -3.19
C TYR A 144 -1.62 5.56 -3.29
N ARG A 145 -1.10 5.68 -4.50
CA ARG A 145 0.33 5.60 -4.77
C ARG A 145 0.77 6.74 -5.68
N SER A 146 1.92 7.36 -5.34
CA SER A 146 2.59 8.28 -6.28
C SER A 146 3.21 7.52 -7.44
N ALA A 147 3.20 8.14 -8.62
CA ALA A 147 3.86 7.65 -9.83
C ALA A 147 4.84 8.70 -10.35
N GLY A 148 5.75 8.25 -11.25
CA GLY A 148 6.72 9.14 -11.89
C GLY A 148 7.96 9.42 -11.05
N ALA A 149 8.75 10.39 -11.54
CA ALA A 149 10.06 10.77 -11.00
C ALA A 149 9.99 11.92 -9.99
N ASP A 150 8.80 12.31 -9.52
CA ASP A 150 8.58 13.49 -8.67
C ASP A 150 9.09 13.33 -7.22
N GLY A 151 10.04 12.41 -6.99
CA GLY A 151 10.68 12.12 -5.70
C GLY A 151 10.36 10.72 -5.16
N PRO A 152 10.70 10.43 -3.90
CA PRO A 152 10.52 9.10 -3.32
C PRO A 152 9.09 8.61 -3.45
N PRO A 153 8.88 7.29 -3.70
CA PRO A 153 7.54 6.73 -3.82
C PRO A 153 6.79 6.82 -2.50
N ILE A 154 5.52 7.20 -2.57
CA ILE A 154 4.60 7.24 -1.42
C ILE A 154 3.48 6.25 -1.73
N VAL A 155 3.18 5.37 -0.77
CA VAL A 155 2.06 4.43 -0.83
C VAL A 155 1.26 4.59 0.47
N LEU A 156 -0.03 4.90 0.34
CA LEU A 156 -0.92 5.06 1.49
C LEU A 156 -2.13 4.17 1.34
N PHE A 157 -2.56 3.63 2.47
CA PHE A 157 -3.78 2.83 2.58
C PHE A 157 -4.79 3.59 3.41
N ASP A 158 -6.05 3.57 2.97
CA ASP A 158 -7.17 4.20 3.65
C ASP A 158 -8.31 3.19 3.79
N TYR A 159 -8.65 2.86 5.05
CA TYR A 159 -9.73 1.94 5.33
C TYR A 159 -11.08 2.67 5.34
N GLN A 160 -12.05 2.12 4.63
CA GLN A 160 -13.40 2.68 4.56
C GLN A 160 -14.46 1.58 4.64
N THR A 161 -15.61 1.93 5.19
CA THR A 161 -16.74 1.00 5.34
C THR A 161 -17.50 0.76 4.03
N GLY A 162 -17.18 1.49 2.97
CA GLY A 162 -17.88 1.41 1.69
C GLY A 162 -16.99 1.71 0.50
N ARG A 163 -17.59 1.61 -0.69
CA ARG A 163 -16.97 1.87 -1.98
C ARG A 163 -17.44 3.17 -2.63
N GLY A 164 -18.13 4.04 -1.89
CA GLY A 164 -18.69 5.28 -2.45
C GLY A 164 -17.61 6.25 -2.95
N GLY A 165 -17.95 7.05 -3.96
CA GLY A 165 -17.04 8.05 -4.53
C GLY A 165 -16.69 9.20 -3.57
N GLU A 166 -17.40 9.36 -2.47
CA GLU A 166 -17.10 10.30 -1.39
C GLU A 166 -15.74 10.02 -0.72
N TYR A 167 -15.34 8.75 -0.61
CA TYR A 167 -14.08 8.37 0.01
C TYR A 167 -12.85 8.87 -0.78
N PRO A 168 -12.68 8.54 -2.08
CA PRO A 168 -11.56 9.07 -2.83
C PRO A 168 -11.61 10.58 -3.00
N ARG A 169 -12.81 11.21 -3.10
CA ARG A 169 -12.91 12.67 -3.15
C ARG A 169 -12.41 13.33 -1.88
N THR A 170 -12.75 12.78 -0.71
CA THR A 170 -12.27 13.27 0.59
C THR A 170 -10.77 13.07 0.73
N PHE A 171 -10.29 11.85 0.44
CA PHE A 171 -8.87 11.53 0.56
C PHE A 171 -8.00 12.39 -0.37
N LEU A 172 -8.44 12.65 -1.61
CA LEU A 172 -7.73 13.40 -2.63
C LEU A 172 -8.10 14.90 -2.67
N THR A 173 -8.76 15.43 -1.63
CA THR A 173 -9.10 16.85 -1.57
C THR A 173 -7.88 17.74 -1.82
N GLY A 174 -7.95 18.60 -2.83
CA GLY A 174 -6.86 19.48 -3.25
C GLY A 174 -5.83 18.88 -4.22
N PHE A 175 -5.95 17.60 -4.56
CA PHE A 175 -5.13 17.00 -5.61
C PHE A 175 -5.50 17.59 -6.99
N ARG A 176 -4.49 17.81 -7.83
CA ARG A 176 -4.63 18.28 -9.22
C ARG A 176 -3.64 17.51 -10.09
N GLY A 177 -4.11 16.86 -11.15
CA GLY A 177 -3.25 16.09 -12.02
C GLY A 177 -3.91 14.85 -12.61
N TYR A 178 -3.12 13.86 -12.93
CA TYR A 178 -3.58 12.60 -13.50
C TYR A 178 -3.80 11.55 -12.42
N LEU A 179 -4.98 10.93 -12.41
CA LEU A 179 -5.29 9.80 -11.53
C LEU A 179 -5.49 8.54 -12.38
N HIS A 180 -4.59 7.58 -12.22
CA HIS A 180 -4.62 6.31 -12.93
C HIS A 180 -5.46 5.29 -12.16
N VAL A 181 -6.57 4.84 -12.75
CA VAL A 181 -7.61 4.02 -12.11
C VAL A 181 -8.11 2.90 -13.04
N ASP A 182 -8.91 1.99 -12.50
CA ASP A 182 -9.52 0.87 -13.23
C ASP A 182 -10.75 1.24 -14.09
N GLY A 183 -11.26 2.47 -13.98
CA GLY A 183 -12.49 2.90 -14.64
C GLY A 183 -13.73 2.83 -13.74
N TYR A 184 -13.56 2.60 -12.43
CA TYR A 184 -14.67 2.67 -11.50
C TYR A 184 -15.26 4.10 -11.42
N ALA A 185 -16.58 4.21 -11.59
CA ALA A 185 -17.28 5.50 -11.62
C ALA A 185 -17.15 6.34 -10.33
N GLY A 186 -16.78 5.73 -9.20
CA GLY A 186 -16.54 6.44 -7.95
C GLY A 186 -15.41 7.48 -8.02
N TYR A 187 -14.51 7.38 -8.99
CA TYR A 187 -13.45 8.37 -9.24
C TYR A 187 -13.88 9.53 -10.14
N GLU A 188 -15.06 9.47 -10.73
CA GLU A 188 -15.56 10.52 -11.63
C GLU A 188 -15.94 11.80 -10.88
N GLY A 189 -15.95 12.92 -11.62
CA GLY A 189 -16.44 14.21 -11.13
C GLY A 189 -15.52 14.93 -10.13
N MET A 190 -14.24 14.53 -10.00
CA MET A 190 -13.25 15.28 -9.21
C MET A 190 -12.73 16.48 -10.00
N ALA A 191 -12.87 17.69 -9.42
CA ALA A 191 -12.39 18.92 -10.05
C ALA A 191 -10.86 18.91 -10.22
N HIS A 192 -10.38 19.31 -11.39
CA HIS A 192 -8.96 19.40 -11.75
C HIS A 192 -8.20 18.05 -11.78
N VAL A 193 -8.93 16.94 -11.84
CA VAL A 193 -8.36 15.59 -11.95
C VAL A 193 -8.69 15.02 -13.33
N THR A 194 -7.66 14.59 -14.05
CA THR A 194 -7.81 13.86 -15.31
C THR A 194 -7.65 12.37 -15.03
N LEU A 195 -8.69 11.60 -15.30
CA LEU A 195 -8.64 10.14 -15.13
C LEU A 195 -7.87 9.50 -16.29
N ALA A 196 -7.03 8.55 -15.96
CA ALA A 196 -6.31 7.71 -16.92
C ALA A 196 -6.64 6.24 -16.65
N GLY A 197 -7.18 5.53 -17.64
CA GLY A 197 -7.55 4.12 -17.50
C GLY A 197 -6.33 3.20 -17.40
N CYS A 198 -6.45 2.17 -16.60
CA CYS A 198 -5.40 1.18 -16.37
C CYS A 198 -5.41 0.08 -17.42
N TRP A 199 -4.36 -0.01 -18.24
CA TRP A 199 -4.19 -1.06 -19.25
C TRP A 199 -4.12 -2.47 -18.64
N ALA A 200 -3.67 -2.62 -17.40
CA ALA A 200 -3.67 -3.93 -16.72
C ALA A 200 -5.11 -4.40 -16.42
N HIS A 201 -6.00 -3.50 -16.03
CA HIS A 201 -7.41 -3.80 -15.83
C HIS A 201 -8.10 -4.10 -17.19
N ALA A 202 -7.94 -3.25 -18.19
CA ALA A 202 -8.48 -3.52 -19.52
C ALA A 202 -8.00 -4.87 -20.08
N ARG A 203 -6.71 -5.21 -19.89
CA ARG A 203 -6.16 -6.51 -20.27
C ARG A 203 -6.82 -7.67 -19.52
N ARG A 204 -7.09 -7.49 -18.21
CA ARG A 204 -7.76 -8.51 -17.38
C ARG A 204 -9.17 -8.78 -17.88
N GLU A 205 -9.95 -7.74 -18.20
CA GLU A 205 -11.30 -7.89 -18.71
C GLU A 205 -11.33 -8.76 -20.00
N PHE A 206 -10.43 -8.53 -20.95
CA PHE A 206 -10.32 -9.40 -22.15
C PHE A 206 -9.92 -10.83 -21.79
N HIS A 207 -8.98 -11.00 -20.87
CA HIS A 207 -8.57 -12.33 -20.41
C HIS A 207 -9.74 -13.06 -19.74
N ASP A 208 -10.48 -12.41 -18.87
CA ASP A 208 -11.60 -12.98 -18.13
C ASP A 208 -12.77 -13.31 -19.08
N ALA A 209 -12.98 -12.50 -20.13
CA ALA A 209 -13.92 -12.80 -21.19
C ALA A 209 -13.55 -14.10 -21.92
N ILE A 210 -12.25 -14.36 -22.13
CA ILE A 210 -11.79 -15.65 -22.69
C ILE A 210 -12.02 -16.80 -21.71
N GLN A 211 -11.72 -16.60 -20.41
CA GLN A 211 -11.92 -17.62 -19.39
C GLN A 211 -13.40 -17.98 -19.17
N ALA A 212 -14.31 -17.07 -19.46
CA ALA A 212 -15.75 -17.30 -19.40
C ALA A 212 -16.26 -18.20 -20.54
N LEU A 213 -15.48 -18.42 -21.61
CA LEU A 213 -15.83 -19.35 -22.68
C LEU A 213 -15.72 -20.82 -22.22
N PRO A 214 -16.49 -21.73 -22.82
CA PRO A 214 -16.29 -23.18 -22.68
C PRO A 214 -14.85 -23.57 -22.98
N LYS A 215 -14.32 -24.57 -22.26
CA LYS A 215 -12.88 -24.96 -22.36
C LYS A 215 -12.41 -25.26 -23.80
N ASP A 216 -13.23 -25.93 -24.58
CA ASP A 216 -12.99 -26.27 -26.01
C ASP A 216 -12.92 -25.03 -26.91
N LYS A 217 -13.58 -23.91 -26.53
CA LYS A 217 -13.61 -22.67 -27.30
C LYS A 217 -12.54 -21.64 -26.89
N ARG A 218 -11.87 -21.83 -25.75
CA ARG A 218 -10.85 -20.87 -25.24
C ARG A 218 -9.62 -20.72 -26.14
N GLN A 219 -9.32 -21.73 -26.94
CA GLN A 219 -8.18 -21.70 -27.87
C GLN A 219 -8.55 -21.16 -29.26
N VAL A 220 -9.84 -21.01 -29.56
CA VAL A 220 -10.29 -20.46 -30.83
C VAL A 220 -10.16 -18.96 -30.83
N ILE A 221 -9.39 -18.41 -31.78
CA ILE A 221 -9.16 -16.96 -31.87
C ILE A 221 -10.49 -16.24 -32.14
N GLY A 222 -10.94 -15.52 -31.13
CA GLY A 222 -12.16 -14.72 -31.19
C GLY A 222 -11.90 -13.23 -30.85
N ARG A 223 -12.96 -12.45 -30.74
CA ARG A 223 -12.89 -11.02 -30.47
C ARG A 223 -12.14 -10.67 -29.17
N ALA A 224 -12.38 -11.42 -28.09
CA ALA A 224 -11.66 -11.20 -26.83
C ALA A 224 -10.14 -11.44 -26.97
N HIS A 225 -9.73 -12.40 -27.80
CA HIS A 225 -8.31 -12.63 -28.10
C HIS A 225 -7.69 -11.47 -28.88
N GLN A 226 -8.44 -10.88 -29.83
CA GLN A 226 -7.98 -9.68 -30.56
C GLN A 226 -7.77 -8.49 -29.62
N GLY A 227 -8.72 -8.20 -28.73
CA GLY A 227 -8.58 -7.15 -27.71
C GLY A 227 -7.40 -7.39 -26.78
N LEU A 228 -7.23 -8.63 -26.30
CA LEU A 228 -6.09 -9.04 -25.48
C LEU A 228 -4.75 -8.85 -26.22
N ALA A 229 -4.71 -9.14 -27.52
CA ALA A 229 -3.50 -8.96 -28.33
C ALA A 229 -3.06 -7.49 -28.42
N PHE A 230 -3.98 -6.54 -28.57
CA PHE A 230 -3.66 -5.11 -28.52
C PHE A 230 -3.04 -4.71 -27.17
N CYS A 231 -3.64 -5.12 -26.06
CA CYS A 231 -3.08 -4.86 -24.73
C CYS A 231 -1.68 -5.47 -24.58
N ASN A 232 -1.49 -6.72 -25.00
CA ASN A 232 -0.20 -7.41 -24.92
C ASN A 232 0.89 -6.69 -25.75
N ARG A 233 0.57 -6.16 -26.93
CA ARG A 233 1.51 -5.37 -27.75
C ARG A 233 1.98 -4.11 -27.01
N LEU A 234 1.07 -3.38 -26.37
CA LEU A 234 1.43 -2.21 -25.57
C LEU A 234 2.37 -2.57 -24.41
N PHE A 235 2.07 -3.64 -23.67
CA PHE A 235 2.95 -4.15 -22.62
C PHE A 235 4.29 -4.67 -23.14
N GLU A 236 4.34 -5.21 -24.35
CA GLU A 236 5.60 -5.66 -24.96
C GLU A 236 6.51 -4.47 -25.29
N ILE A 237 5.96 -3.38 -25.82
CA ILE A 237 6.69 -2.15 -26.09
C ILE A 237 7.32 -1.63 -24.78
N GLU A 238 6.55 -1.51 -23.72
CA GLU A 238 7.05 -1.05 -22.42
C GLU A 238 8.12 -2.00 -21.84
N ARG A 239 7.95 -3.31 -21.97
CA ARG A 239 8.94 -4.28 -21.50
C ARG A 239 10.27 -4.18 -22.25
N LYS A 240 10.23 -3.94 -23.57
CA LYS A 240 11.45 -3.74 -24.36
C LYS A 240 12.24 -2.52 -23.87
N MET A 241 11.55 -1.44 -23.51
CA MET A 241 12.19 -0.26 -22.91
C MET A 241 12.77 -0.53 -21.51
N THR A 242 12.03 -1.26 -20.68
CA THR A 242 12.43 -1.54 -19.28
C THR A 242 13.59 -2.53 -19.17
N ARG A 243 13.76 -3.44 -20.16
CA ARG A 243 14.83 -4.46 -20.16
C ARG A 243 16.17 -3.96 -20.69
N ARG A 244 16.29 -2.71 -21.09
CA ARG A 244 17.57 -2.12 -21.53
C ARG A 244 18.49 -1.98 -20.33
N GLU A 245 19.78 -2.16 -20.53
CA GLU A 245 20.82 -1.95 -19.52
C GLU A 245 20.75 -0.52 -18.96
N ILE A 246 20.51 0.46 -19.82
CA ILE A 246 20.26 1.84 -19.45
C ILE A 246 18.77 2.13 -19.64
N SER A 247 18.09 2.46 -18.55
CA SER A 247 16.69 2.85 -18.60
C SER A 247 16.52 4.14 -19.41
N PRO A 248 15.60 4.20 -20.37
CA PRO A 248 15.36 5.41 -21.14
C PRO A 248 14.85 6.54 -20.25
N THR A 249 15.26 7.75 -20.58
CA THR A 249 14.76 8.98 -19.95
C THR A 249 13.24 9.12 -20.19
N PRO A 250 12.54 9.94 -19.42
CA PRO A 250 11.12 10.20 -19.64
C PRO A 250 10.82 10.70 -21.06
N GLU A 251 11.69 11.52 -21.64
CA GLU A 251 11.53 12.07 -22.99
C GLU A 251 11.76 11.00 -24.07
N GLU A 252 12.81 10.19 -23.96
CA GLU A 252 13.04 9.06 -24.86
C GLU A 252 11.88 8.07 -24.82
N ARG A 253 11.34 7.79 -23.62
CA ARG A 253 10.15 6.95 -23.46
C ARG A 253 8.92 7.57 -24.13
N ARG A 254 8.75 8.89 -24.05
CA ARG A 254 7.67 9.59 -24.74
C ARG A 254 7.78 9.45 -26.25
N ILE A 255 8.97 9.67 -26.81
CA ILE A 255 9.24 9.53 -28.26
C ILE A 255 8.96 8.11 -28.73
N GLU A 256 9.43 7.10 -27.98
CA GLU A 256 9.18 5.69 -28.35
C GLU A 256 7.70 5.32 -28.27
N ARG A 257 6.96 5.82 -27.29
CA ARG A 257 5.51 5.62 -27.21
C ARG A 257 4.77 6.27 -28.37
N GLU A 258 5.19 7.46 -28.81
CA GLU A 258 4.62 8.11 -30.00
C GLU A 258 4.87 7.28 -31.27
N ARG A 259 6.07 6.73 -31.41
CA ARG A 259 6.43 5.93 -32.58
C ARG A 259 5.76 4.54 -32.58
N ASP A 260 5.77 3.83 -31.45
CA ASP A 260 5.45 2.41 -31.40
C ASP A 260 4.06 2.12 -30.76
N SER A 261 3.68 2.86 -29.69
CA SER A 261 2.41 2.63 -29.00
C SER A 261 1.25 3.35 -29.65
N ARG A 262 1.44 4.57 -30.17
CA ARG A 262 0.37 5.34 -30.80
C ARG A 262 -0.29 4.63 -31.98
N PRO A 263 0.44 4.00 -32.92
CA PRO A 263 -0.19 3.22 -34.00
C PRO A 263 -1.03 2.06 -33.46
N VAL A 264 -0.59 1.39 -32.39
CA VAL A 264 -1.36 0.31 -31.73
C VAL A 264 -2.66 0.86 -31.13
N LEU A 265 -2.60 2.01 -30.45
CA LEU A 265 -3.77 2.68 -29.88
C LEU A 265 -4.77 3.10 -30.96
N THR A 266 -4.30 3.65 -32.08
CA THR A 266 -5.15 4.03 -33.20
C THR A 266 -5.87 2.79 -33.79
N GLN A 267 -5.15 1.69 -34.01
CA GLN A 267 -5.73 0.44 -34.48
C GLN A 267 -6.74 -0.14 -33.48
N PHE A 268 -6.42 -0.09 -32.20
CA PHE A 268 -7.30 -0.56 -31.12
C PHE A 268 -8.59 0.26 -31.06
N HIS A 269 -8.49 1.59 -31.13
CA HIS A 269 -9.66 2.46 -31.14
C HIS A 269 -10.57 2.20 -32.34
N ALA A 270 -10.01 2.04 -33.54
CA ALA A 270 -10.77 1.68 -34.73
C ALA A 270 -11.46 0.32 -34.58
N TRP A 271 -10.73 -0.65 -34.02
CA TRP A 271 -11.28 -1.98 -33.73
C TRP A 271 -12.43 -1.92 -32.71
N LEU A 272 -12.31 -1.14 -31.63
CA LEU A 272 -13.38 -0.93 -30.63
C LEU A 272 -14.63 -0.36 -31.28
N GLY A 273 -14.50 0.66 -32.14
CA GLY A 273 -15.63 1.23 -32.88
C GLY A 273 -16.34 0.21 -33.76
N ALA A 274 -15.59 -0.67 -34.40
CA ALA A 274 -16.16 -1.77 -35.20
C ALA A 274 -16.82 -2.87 -34.34
N MET A 275 -16.36 -3.08 -33.10
CA MET A 275 -16.92 -4.08 -32.19
C MET A 275 -18.18 -3.59 -31.47
N GLN A 276 -18.30 -2.31 -31.18
CA GLN A 276 -19.39 -1.73 -30.41
C GLN A 276 -20.79 -2.13 -30.88
N PRO A 277 -21.13 -2.08 -32.20
CA PRO A 277 -22.46 -2.43 -32.65
C PRO A 277 -22.77 -3.94 -32.67
N ILE A 278 -21.75 -4.80 -32.57
CA ILE A 278 -21.89 -6.25 -32.72
C ILE A 278 -21.62 -7.06 -31.44
N VAL A 279 -21.18 -6.40 -30.38
CA VAL A 279 -20.97 -7.04 -29.07
C VAL A 279 -22.21 -6.84 -28.21
N VAL A 280 -22.75 -7.95 -27.68
CA VAL A 280 -23.94 -7.91 -26.83
C VAL A 280 -23.61 -7.15 -25.54
N PRO A 281 -24.36 -6.06 -25.21
CA PRO A 281 -24.18 -5.34 -23.96
C PRO A 281 -24.32 -6.27 -22.75
N LYS A 282 -23.51 -6.02 -21.69
CA LYS A 282 -23.47 -6.85 -20.46
C LYS A 282 -23.01 -8.31 -20.64
N SER A 283 -22.59 -8.73 -21.85
CA SER A 283 -21.84 -9.98 -22.01
C SER A 283 -20.45 -9.85 -21.38
N ALA A 284 -19.72 -10.99 -21.23
CA ALA A 284 -18.37 -10.96 -20.69
C ALA A 284 -17.39 -10.04 -21.46
N LEU A 285 -17.65 -9.83 -22.77
CA LEU A 285 -16.86 -8.92 -23.62
C LEU A 285 -17.49 -7.51 -23.71
N GLY A 286 -18.78 -7.37 -23.42
CA GLY A 286 -19.55 -6.12 -23.60
C GLY A 286 -19.67 -5.30 -22.31
N LYS A 287 -18.93 -5.65 -21.26
CA LYS A 287 -18.76 -4.88 -20.04
C LYS A 287 -17.67 -3.83 -20.23
#